data_d6dba1fb4e20f5ba2feab50f5fe86da6
#
_entry.id   d6dba1fb4e20f5ba2feab50f5fe86da6
#
_cell.length_a   1.000
_cell.length_b   1.000
_cell.length_c   1.000
_cell.angle_alpha   90.00
_cell.angle_beta   90.00
_cell.angle_gamma   90.00
#
_symmetry.space_group_name_H-M   'P 1'
#
loop_
_entity.id
_entity.type
_entity.pdbx_description
1 polymer ?
#
loop_
_entity_poly.entity_id
_entity_poly.type
_entity_poly.pdbx_seq_one_letter_code
_entity_poly.pdbx_strand_id
1 'polypeptide(L)'
;MGRAKKTAVIGKLRLKYPKSHFDSAKSYTIDYEYNYNRTVIRRAAPFKARVKDWNQGANAGKGGLRSSYGEDYIRDTNRMLRYLSGMDDKIRQYSEKHPGKLNEQVIRSLMHDEPLTRDDEGRDFVQFVEENLKNRLNSNQIKYSRYQNGLSGLKVFKEFLRAKGKGTYKLDSIYLGEITGELIDEYIEYRKDVKENVNSTINHSLTPIIIACRMAAMKHYIPEEVYNEIKEKRVVVDASSIDDDGFDGKYLTRAQIKQLVEFYNTDTETRRKEYIEMFLFAFHSGGLRLIDVMTLQWKNIDFVKKELKKVLIKSLKYQKQRNTVPLTPPAIQILDKWQAMGRRERFVFDLLDDEFDLNDAAAIYLARNNADRKVNQALNVIGRKMKLPFTLSFHCARHSFAINALNDKEHPLDMYQVSRLLGHTSTEVTERVYADYVGDTLHAKVNELSFDFLPNLDSHQDK
;
A
#
# COMPACT_ATOMS: atom_id res chain seq x y z
N MET A 1 -18.70 27.06 11.43
CA MET A 1 -18.05 27.21 10.12
C MET A 1 -17.00 28.32 10.22
N GLY A 2 -15.77 28.00 10.58
CA GLY A 2 -14.65 28.93 10.67
C GLY A 2 -13.97 29.04 9.31
N ARG A 3 -14.04 30.21 8.68
CA ARG A 3 -13.21 30.55 7.51
C ARG A 3 -11.74 30.34 7.89
N ALA A 4 -11.06 29.41 7.26
CA ALA A 4 -9.60 29.35 7.30
C ALA A 4 -9.08 30.70 6.78
N LYS A 5 -8.55 31.52 7.67
CA LYS A 5 -7.88 32.76 7.29
C LYS A 5 -6.66 32.35 6.45
N LYS A 6 -6.64 32.71 5.15
CA LYS A 6 -5.40 32.82 4.39
C LYS A 6 -4.50 33.75 5.21
N THR A 7 -3.56 33.21 5.95
CA THR A 7 -2.53 34.01 6.62
C THR A 7 -1.59 34.46 5.51
N ALA A 8 -1.78 35.67 5.03
CA ALA A 8 -0.83 36.31 4.12
C ALA A 8 0.54 36.26 4.80
N VAL A 9 1.55 35.78 4.10
CA VAL A 9 2.94 35.78 4.59
C VAL A 9 3.39 37.24 4.59
N ILE A 10 3.40 37.86 5.76
CA ILE A 10 3.72 39.26 5.95
C ILE A 10 4.99 39.35 6.78
N GLY A 11 5.96 40.09 6.26
CA GLY A 11 7.22 40.34 6.94
C GLY A 11 7.12 41.37 8.04
N LYS A 12 8.05 41.30 8.99
CA LYS A 12 8.27 42.30 10.04
C LYS A 12 9.76 42.50 10.30
N LEU A 13 10.06 43.66 10.89
CA LEU A 13 11.38 43.96 11.39
C LEU A 13 11.53 43.45 12.83
N ARG A 14 12.66 42.85 13.16
CA ARG A 14 12.93 42.31 14.49
C ARG A 14 14.33 42.67 14.96
N LEU A 15 14.43 43.32 16.14
CA LEU A 15 15.74 43.52 16.77
C LEU A 15 16.20 42.21 17.41
N LYS A 16 17.39 41.74 17.01
CA LYS A 16 17.96 40.46 17.48
C LYS A 16 18.88 40.73 18.68
N TYR A 17 18.35 40.52 19.89
CA TYR A 17 19.14 40.64 21.13
C TYR A 17 18.86 39.47 22.06
N PRO A 18 19.83 39.05 22.92
CA PRO A 18 19.63 38.00 23.91
C PRO A 18 18.68 38.50 24.99
N LYS A 19 17.62 37.73 25.29
CA LYS A 19 16.60 38.12 26.29
C LYS A 19 17.12 38.16 27.72
N SER A 20 18.10 37.34 28.07
CA SER A 20 18.58 37.13 29.43
C SER A 20 19.82 37.96 29.78
N HIS A 21 20.63 38.38 28.81
CA HIS A 21 21.90 39.07 29.05
C HIS A 21 22.15 40.11 27.93
N PHE A 22 21.31 41.12 27.85
CA PHE A 22 21.54 42.18 26.86
C PHE A 22 22.27 43.37 27.49
N ASP A 23 23.23 43.91 26.74
CA ASP A 23 23.89 45.16 27.10
C ASP A 23 23.08 46.31 26.52
N SER A 24 22.60 47.19 27.40
CA SER A 24 21.78 48.36 27.02
C SER A 24 22.51 49.38 26.15
N ALA A 25 23.84 49.43 26.23
CA ALA A 25 24.69 50.34 25.45
C ALA A 25 25.02 49.75 24.07
N LYS A 26 24.95 48.46 23.90
CA LYS A 26 25.30 47.74 22.67
C LYS A 26 24.21 47.85 21.60
N SER A 27 24.62 48.02 20.35
CA SER A 27 23.73 47.95 19.18
C SER A 27 23.64 46.56 18.65
N TYR A 28 22.41 46.11 18.41
CA TYR A 28 22.07 44.80 17.90
C TYR A 28 21.54 44.87 16.46
N THR A 29 21.70 43.79 15.70
CA THR A 29 21.24 43.70 14.31
C THR A 29 19.71 43.68 14.26
N ILE A 30 19.16 44.42 13.29
CA ILE A 30 17.75 44.32 12.92
C ILE A 30 17.64 43.29 11.81
N ASP A 31 16.69 42.34 11.97
CA ASP A 31 16.41 41.32 10.96
C ASP A 31 15.07 41.62 10.26
N TYR A 32 15.01 41.35 8.96
CA TYR A 32 13.77 41.10 8.24
C TYR A 32 13.31 39.67 8.60
N GLU A 33 12.12 39.53 9.18
CA GLU A 33 11.61 38.25 9.70
C GLU A 33 10.28 37.91 9.03
N TYR A 34 10.20 36.67 8.52
CA TYR A 34 8.98 36.02 8.02
C TYR A 34 8.68 34.76 8.82
N ASN A 35 7.40 34.53 9.11
CA ASN A 35 6.94 33.26 9.67
C ASN A 35 6.16 32.49 8.59
N TYR A 36 6.62 31.29 8.27
CA TYR A 36 5.98 30.39 7.34
C TYR A 36 5.92 28.98 7.95
N ASN A 37 4.73 28.42 8.08
CA ASN A 37 4.50 27.06 8.62
C ASN A 37 5.27 26.79 9.93
N ARG A 38 5.20 27.74 10.90
CA ARG A 38 5.91 27.72 12.20
C ARG A 38 7.44 27.89 12.10
N THR A 39 8.00 27.98 10.91
CA THR A 39 9.43 28.27 10.72
C THR A 39 9.66 29.77 10.61
N VAL A 40 10.68 30.26 11.32
CA VAL A 40 11.09 31.65 11.30
C VAL A 40 12.25 31.83 10.34
N ILE A 41 12.00 32.57 9.25
CA ILE A 41 13.00 32.90 8.23
C ILE A 41 13.51 34.31 8.46
N ARG A 42 14.82 34.50 8.48
CA ARG A 42 15.44 35.79 8.77
C ARG A 42 16.54 36.14 7.79
N ARG A 43 16.65 37.45 7.51
CA ARG A 43 17.79 38.09 6.83
C ARG A 43 18.17 39.33 7.60
N ALA A 44 19.45 39.54 7.87
CA ALA A 44 19.96 40.73 8.52
C ALA A 44 19.72 41.96 7.66
N ALA A 45 19.14 43.01 8.26
CA ALA A 45 19.09 44.35 7.66
C ALA A 45 20.43 45.05 7.84
N PRO A 46 20.78 46.00 6.98
CA PRO A 46 22.05 46.77 7.10
C PRO A 46 22.03 47.80 8.22
N PHE A 47 21.15 47.64 9.21
CA PHE A 47 20.94 48.55 10.31
C PHE A 47 21.10 47.84 11.66
N LYS A 48 21.60 48.59 12.65
CA LYS A 48 21.71 48.16 14.03
C LYS A 48 21.10 49.22 14.93
N ALA A 49 20.49 48.78 16.04
CA ALA A 49 19.92 49.69 17.03
C ALA A 49 20.18 49.19 18.45
N ARG A 50 20.25 50.07 19.43
CA ARG A 50 20.19 49.73 20.85
C ARG A 50 18.74 49.36 21.21
N VAL A 51 18.54 48.59 22.25
CA VAL A 51 17.19 48.17 22.66
C VAL A 51 16.28 49.37 22.97
N LYS A 52 16.82 50.43 23.60
CA LYS A 52 16.09 51.67 23.88
C LYS A 52 15.65 52.43 22.64
N ASP A 53 16.37 52.29 21.54
CA ASP A 53 16.12 52.99 20.26
C ASP A 53 15.16 52.22 19.36
N TRP A 54 14.63 51.08 19.81
CA TRP A 54 13.77 50.19 19.05
C TRP A 54 12.33 50.16 19.59
N ASN A 55 11.35 50.11 18.69
CA ASN A 55 9.94 49.93 19.01
C ASN A 55 9.34 48.82 18.14
N GLN A 56 9.08 47.64 18.73
CA GLN A 56 8.50 46.53 18.02
C GLN A 56 7.03 46.74 17.62
N GLY A 57 6.30 47.57 18.37
CA GLY A 57 4.87 47.88 18.09
C GLY A 57 4.66 48.97 17.06
N ALA A 58 5.73 49.67 16.62
CA ALA A 58 5.62 50.73 15.61
C ALA A 58 5.17 50.18 14.25
N ASN A 59 4.63 51.05 13.40
CA ASN A 59 4.23 50.72 12.02
C ASN A 59 3.28 49.51 11.93
N ALA A 60 2.21 49.52 12.70
CA ALA A 60 1.24 48.45 12.78
C ALA A 60 1.85 47.09 13.17
N GLY A 61 2.83 47.08 14.08
CA GLY A 61 3.52 45.89 14.55
C GLY A 61 4.68 45.41 13.67
N LYS A 62 4.97 46.11 12.59
CA LYS A 62 6.12 45.78 11.72
C LYS A 62 7.48 46.20 12.34
N GLY A 63 7.50 47.00 13.37
CA GLY A 63 8.70 47.49 14.06
C GLY A 63 9.26 48.78 13.46
N GLY A 64 10.12 49.44 14.21
CA GLY A 64 10.77 50.68 13.75
C GLY A 64 11.70 51.29 14.79
N LEU A 65 12.50 52.28 14.36
CA LEU A 65 13.40 53.04 15.22
C LEU A 65 12.64 54.14 15.96
N ARG A 66 13.12 54.51 17.16
CA ARG A 66 12.63 55.66 17.93
C ARG A 66 13.49 56.88 17.67
N SER A 67 12.97 58.06 18.03
CA SER A 67 13.72 59.34 17.95
C SER A 67 15.05 59.34 18.72
N SER A 68 15.17 58.51 19.77
CA SER A 68 16.42 58.33 20.50
C SER A 68 17.54 57.65 19.71
N TYR A 69 17.24 57.12 18.51
CA TYR A 69 18.24 56.57 17.58
C TYR A 69 19.11 57.69 16.95
N GLY A 70 18.53 58.85 16.67
CA GLY A 70 19.16 59.98 16.04
C GLY A 70 18.25 60.67 15.02
N GLU A 71 18.70 61.72 14.37
CA GLU A 71 17.90 62.50 13.42
C GLU A 71 17.40 61.71 12.22
N ASP A 72 18.12 60.67 11.83
CA ASP A 72 17.79 59.82 10.67
C ASP A 72 16.80 58.70 10.95
N TYR A 73 16.25 58.61 12.18
CA TYR A 73 15.41 57.43 12.57
C TYR A 73 14.20 57.22 11.64
N ILE A 74 13.56 58.26 11.17
CA ILE A 74 12.42 58.17 10.24
C ILE A 74 12.90 57.69 8.86
N ARG A 75 13.97 58.24 8.33
CA ARG A 75 14.54 57.90 7.04
C ARG A 75 14.95 56.43 7.00
N ASP A 76 15.66 55.98 8.02
CA ASP A 76 16.17 54.61 8.08
C ASP A 76 15.06 53.58 8.36
N THR A 77 14.08 53.93 9.18
CA THR A 77 12.87 53.14 9.35
C THR A 77 12.12 52.98 8.03
N ASN A 78 11.89 54.09 7.32
CA ASN A 78 11.19 54.07 6.04
C ASN A 78 11.96 53.26 4.97
N ARG A 79 13.28 53.30 4.99
CA ARG A 79 14.12 52.50 4.09
C ARG A 79 13.97 51.02 4.35
N MET A 80 13.96 50.56 5.61
CA MET A 80 13.72 49.17 6.00
C MET A 80 12.30 48.72 5.64
N LEU A 81 11.29 49.56 5.88
CA LEU A 81 9.90 49.26 5.57
C LEU A 81 9.64 49.17 4.07
N ARG A 82 10.26 50.01 3.24
CA ARG A 82 10.19 49.94 1.78
C ARG A 82 10.76 48.61 1.27
N TYR A 83 11.95 48.22 1.79
CA TYR A 83 12.53 46.92 1.45
C TYR A 83 11.58 45.75 1.82
N LEU A 84 11.05 45.81 3.05
CA LEU A 84 10.10 44.80 3.54
C LEU A 84 8.84 44.71 2.67
N SER A 85 8.28 45.86 2.29
CA SER A 85 7.12 45.93 1.39
C SER A 85 7.42 45.36 0.01
N GLY A 86 8.60 45.67 -0.55
CA GLY A 86 9.04 45.08 -1.83
C GLY A 86 9.19 43.53 -1.74
N MET A 87 9.63 43.03 -0.59
CA MET A 87 9.70 41.58 -0.34
C MET A 87 8.32 40.96 -0.18
N ASP A 88 7.40 41.61 0.57
CA ASP A 88 5.99 41.17 0.68
C ASP A 88 5.35 41.07 -0.71
N ASP A 89 5.63 42.05 -1.59
CA ASP A 89 5.12 42.01 -2.98
C ASP A 89 5.74 40.92 -3.82
N LYS A 90 7.06 40.68 -3.73
CA LYS A 90 7.72 39.54 -4.42
C LYS A 90 7.12 38.20 -4.00
N ILE A 91 6.96 37.99 -2.70
CA ILE A 91 6.37 36.74 -2.16
C ILE A 91 4.91 36.55 -2.62
N ARG A 92 4.13 37.64 -2.60
CA ARG A 92 2.75 37.67 -3.09
C ARG A 92 2.68 37.34 -4.58
N GLN A 93 3.46 38.02 -5.42
CA GLN A 93 3.51 37.77 -6.87
C GLN A 93 3.96 36.36 -7.21
N TYR A 94 4.93 35.82 -6.46
CA TYR A 94 5.32 34.42 -6.62
C TYR A 94 4.16 33.47 -6.27
N SER A 95 3.50 33.70 -5.14
CA SER A 95 2.35 32.87 -4.71
C SER A 95 1.16 32.93 -5.67
N GLU A 96 0.93 34.07 -6.31
CA GLU A 96 -0.12 34.27 -7.32
C GLU A 96 0.24 33.56 -8.65
N LYS A 97 1.50 33.68 -9.10
CA LYS A 97 1.97 33.01 -10.32
C LYS A 97 2.15 31.49 -10.15
N HIS A 98 2.45 31.04 -8.96
CA HIS A 98 2.73 29.66 -8.63
C HIS A 98 1.87 29.19 -7.43
N PRO A 99 0.54 29.03 -7.61
CA PRO A 99 -0.36 28.66 -6.52
C PRO A 99 0.08 27.36 -5.83
N GLY A 100 0.28 27.42 -4.50
CA GLY A 100 0.70 26.29 -3.70
C GLY A 100 2.19 25.94 -3.76
N LYS A 101 3.02 26.69 -4.50
CA LYS A 101 4.46 26.45 -4.60
C LYS A 101 5.32 27.27 -3.63
N LEU A 102 4.71 28.14 -2.83
CA LEU A 102 5.45 28.90 -1.82
C LEU A 102 5.92 27.94 -0.70
N ASN A 103 7.20 27.97 -0.42
CA ASN A 103 7.84 27.21 0.66
C ASN A 103 8.94 28.02 1.32
N GLU A 104 9.55 27.49 2.39
CA GLU A 104 10.61 28.15 3.14
C GLU A 104 11.81 28.52 2.26
N GLN A 105 12.24 27.60 1.40
CA GLN A 105 13.39 27.80 0.51
C GLN A 105 13.13 28.92 -0.49
N VAL A 106 11.95 28.95 -1.11
CA VAL A 106 11.54 30.03 -2.00
C VAL A 106 11.57 31.39 -1.29
N ILE A 107 11.05 31.46 -0.06
CA ILE A 107 11.08 32.70 0.71
C ILE A 107 12.53 33.12 1.00
N ARG A 108 13.42 32.19 1.34
CA ARG A 108 14.85 32.47 1.55
C ARG A 108 15.50 33.00 0.27
N SER A 109 15.34 32.30 -0.85
CA SER A 109 15.92 32.71 -2.13
C SER A 109 15.40 34.08 -2.56
N LEU A 110 14.09 34.36 -2.44
CA LEU A 110 13.51 35.67 -2.70
C LEU A 110 14.10 36.76 -1.76
N MET A 111 14.31 36.46 -0.48
CA MET A 111 14.91 37.40 0.48
C MET A 111 16.37 37.70 0.17
N HIS A 112 17.12 36.80 -0.44
CA HIS A 112 18.53 36.99 -0.77
C HIS A 112 18.75 37.41 -2.21
N ASP A 113 17.67 37.65 -2.97
CA ASP A 113 17.72 37.97 -4.40
C ASP A 113 18.49 36.94 -5.22
N GLU A 114 18.42 35.66 -4.76
CA GLU A 114 19.01 34.51 -5.42
C GLU A 114 18.07 33.99 -6.53
N PRO A 115 18.62 33.50 -7.65
CA PRO A 115 17.80 32.92 -8.68
C PRO A 115 17.13 31.66 -8.13
N LEU A 116 15.82 31.53 -8.33
CA LEU A 116 15.05 30.35 -7.97
C LEU A 116 15.50 29.19 -8.85
N THR A 117 16.04 28.15 -8.23
CA THR A 117 16.37 26.90 -8.90
C THR A 117 15.16 25.97 -8.91
N ARG A 118 15.17 24.90 -9.74
CA ARG A 118 14.12 23.88 -9.70
C ARG A 118 13.99 23.22 -8.32
N ASP A 119 15.07 23.18 -7.55
CA ASP A 119 15.07 22.65 -6.19
C ASP A 119 14.44 23.62 -5.18
N ASP A 120 14.55 24.93 -5.39
CA ASP A 120 13.92 25.95 -4.54
C ASP A 120 12.40 26.01 -4.74
N GLU A 121 11.89 25.67 -5.94
CA GLU A 121 10.46 25.58 -6.21
C GLU A 121 9.77 24.45 -5.45
N GLY A 122 10.53 23.61 -4.76
CA GLY A 122 10.04 22.45 -4.03
C GLY A 122 9.67 21.29 -4.97
N ARG A 123 10.06 20.10 -4.61
CA ARG A 123 9.70 18.91 -5.37
C ARG A 123 8.27 18.48 -5.03
N ASP A 124 7.49 18.19 -6.04
CA ASP A 124 6.17 17.58 -5.90
C ASP A 124 6.30 16.19 -5.28
N PHE A 125 5.62 15.96 -4.14
CA PHE A 125 5.71 14.70 -3.41
C PHE A 125 5.09 13.55 -4.20
N VAL A 126 3.95 13.77 -4.82
CA VAL A 126 3.24 12.73 -5.58
C VAL A 126 4.05 12.31 -6.79
N GLN A 127 4.61 13.28 -7.53
CA GLN A 127 5.51 13.01 -8.63
C GLN A 127 6.75 12.24 -8.17
N PHE A 128 7.32 12.61 -7.02
CA PHE A 128 8.48 11.93 -6.45
C PHE A 128 8.19 10.47 -6.10
N VAL A 129 6.99 10.16 -5.56
CA VAL A 129 6.54 8.78 -5.31
C VAL A 129 6.38 8.01 -6.62
N GLU A 130 5.77 8.61 -7.65
CA GLU A 130 5.59 7.99 -8.97
C GLU A 130 6.93 7.67 -9.63
N GLU A 131 7.88 8.62 -9.61
CA GLU A 131 9.24 8.44 -10.13
C GLU A 131 9.99 7.32 -9.38
N ASN A 132 9.87 7.29 -8.04
CA ASN A 132 10.48 6.24 -7.22
C ASN A 132 9.93 4.86 -7.57
N LEU A 133 8.62 4.72 -7.71
CA LEU A 133 7.97 3.48 -8.13
C LEU A 133 8.45 3.04 -9.52
N LYS A 134 8.52 3.96 -10.49
CA LYS A 134 8.97 3.70 -11.85
C LYS A 134 10.45 3.28 -11.89
N ASN A 135 11.32 3.98 -11.14
CA ASN A 135 12.74 3.65 -11.07
C ASN A 135 12.96 2.25 -10.46
N ARG A 136 12.20 1.88 -9.43
CA ARG A 136 12.26 0.54 -8.82
C ARG A 136 11.72 -0.56 -9.73
N LEU A 137 10.74 -0.26 -10.58
CA LEU A 137 10.29 -1.18 -11.62
C LEU A 137 11.40 -1.39 -12.67
N ASN A 138 11.96 -0.29 -13.19
CA ASN A 138 13.00 -0.33 -14.22
C ASN A 138 14.28 -1.03 -13.74
N SER A 139 14.60 -0.92 -12.45
CA SER A 139 15.74 -1.62 -11.82
C SER A 139 15.41 -3.03 -11.33
N ASN A 140 14.26 -3.60 -11.68
CA ASN A 140 13.78 -4.93 -11.27
C ASN A 140 13.70 -5.14 -9.73
N GLN A 141 13.63 -4.06 -8.93
CA GLN A 141 13.46 -4.15 -7.48
C GLN A 141 12.03 -4.52 -7.08
N ILE A 142 11.05 -4.20 -7.92
CA ILE A 142 9.65 -4.56 -7.73
C ILE A 142 9.06 -5.19 -9.00
N LYS A 143 8.09 -6.09 -8.82
CA LYS A 143 7.30 -6.64 -9.93
C LYS A 143 6.29 -5.62 -10.42
N TYR A 144 5.84 -5.75 -11.68
CA TYR A 144 4.83 -4.87 -12.30
C TYR A 144 3.54 -4.77 -11.47
N SER A 145 3.06 -5.88 -10.90
CA SER A 145 1.89 -5.87 -10.00
C SER A 145 2.07 -4.98 -8.77
N ARG A 146 3.29 -4.99 -8.18
CA ARG A 146 3.61 -4.12 -7.03
C ARG A 146 3.66 -2.65 -7.43
N TYR A 147 4.15 -2.36 -8.64
CA TYR A 147 4.12 -1.02 -9.22
C TYR A 147 2.68 -0.52 -9.38
N GLN A 148 1.79 -1.31 -9.99
CA GLN A 148 0.37 -0.96 -10.18
C GLN A 148 -0.38 -0.79 -8.85
N ASN A 149 -0.11 -1.64 -7.87
CA ASN A 149 -0.67 -1.51 -6.52
C ASN A 149 -0.20 -0.20 -5.85
N GLY A 150 1.07 0.17 -6.05
CA GLY A 150 1.62 1.44 -5.57
C GLY A 150 0.93 2.64 -6.19
N LEU A 151 0.71 2.63 -7.50
CA LEU A 151 -0.03 3.69 -8.21
C LEU A 151 -1.49 3.78 -7.74
N SER A 152 -2.14 2.63 -7.51
CA SER A 152 -3.51 2.59 -6.99
C SER A 152 -3.61 3.20 -5.59
N GLY A 153 -2.65 2.91 -4.70
CA GLY A 153 -2.56 3.54 -3.39
C GLY A 153 -2.34 5.05 -3.46
N LEU A 154 -1.46 5.48 -4.38
CA LEU A 154 -1.18 6.89 -4.61
C LEU A 154 -2.39 7.64 -5.18
N LYS A 155 -3.19 7.00 -6.03
CA LYS A 155 -4.45 7.57 -6.52
C LYS A 155 -5.38 7.94 -5.35
N VAL A 156 -5.52 7.08 -4.35
CA VAL A 156 -6.36 7.36 -3.17
C VAL A 156 -5.73 8.45 -2.30
N PHE A 157 -4.40 8.55 -2.23
CA PHE A 157 -3.74 9.67 -1.57
C PHE A 157 -4.03 11.01 -2.27
N LYS A 158 -4.03 11.04 -3.61
CA LYS A 158 -4.46 12.21 -4.39
C LYS A 158 -5.92 12.58 -4.09
N GLU A 159 -6.82 11.61 -3.98
CA GLU A 159 -8.23 11.84 -3.62
C GLU A 159 -8.36 12.46 -2.22
N PHE A 160 -7.58 11.97 -1.25
CA PHE A 160 -7.50 12.53 0.09
C PHE A 160 -7.03 14.00 0.07
N LEU A 161 -5.95 14.30 -0.64
CA LEU A 161 -5.44 15.67 -0.76
C LEU A 161 -6.49 16.62 -1.37
N ARG A 162 -7.21 16.19 -2.41
CA ARG A 162 -8.32 16.95 -3.00
C ARG A 162 -9.46 17.17 -2.00
N ALA A 163 -9.79 16.16 -1.20
CA ALA A 163 -10.86 16.26 -0.19
C ALA A 163 -10.48 17.22 0.94
N LYS A 164 -9.20 17.20 1.38
CA LYS A 164 -8.64 18.12 2.38
C LYS A 164 -8.59 19.56 1.88
N GLY A 165 -8.29 19.77 0.61
CA GLY A 165 -8.19 21.08 -0.04
C GLY A 165 -9.53 21.75 -0.37
N LYS A 166 -10.66 21.32 0.19
CA LYS A 166 -11.98 21.92 -0.07
C LYS A 166 -12.01 23.42 0.09
N GLY A 167 -12.01 24.14 -1.03
CA GLY A 167 -12.30 25.57 -1.12
C GLY A 167 -11.17 26.46 -1.63
N THR A 168 -9.90 26.04 -1.64
CA THR A 168 -8.79 26.94 -2.05
C THR A 168 -7.76 26.27 -2.95
N TYR A 169 -7.60 24.96 -2.90
CA TYR A 169 -6.62 24.26 -3.71
C TYR A 169 -7.25 23.02 -4.36
N LYS A 170 -7.32 23.04 -5.70
CA LYS A 170 -7.51 21.81 -6.50
C LYS A 170 -6.16 21.06 -6.57
N LEU A 171 -5.47 20.90 -5.45
CA LEU A 171 -4.18 20.26 -5.40
C LEU A 171 -4.40 18.79 -5.08
N ASP A 172 -4.03 17.95 -6.01
CA ASP A 172 -3.90 16.51 -5.84
C ASP A 172 -2.46 16.10 -5.50
N SER A 173 -1.64 17.07 -5.06
CA SER A 173 -0.28 16.92 -4.62
C SER A 173 0.12 17.95 -3.55
N ILE A 174 1.23 17.68 -2.89
CA ILE A 174 1.91 18.56 -1.92
C ILE A 174 3.40 18.60 -2.22
N TYR A 175 4.14 19.57 -1.63
CA TYR A 175 5.60 19.55 -1.71
C TYR A 175 6.20 18.54 -0.75
N LEU A 176 7.39 18.03 -1.10
CA LEU A 176 8.14 17.10 -0.26
C LEU A 176 8.34 17.62 1.17
N GLY A 177 8.61 18.93 1.33
CA GLY A 177 8.77 19.54 2.66
C GLY A 177 7.48 19.70 3.47
N GLU A 178 6.31 19.45 2.87
CA GLU A 178 5.00 19.53 3.54
C GLU A 178 4.51 18.18 4.06
N ILE A 179 5.21 17.07 3.73
CA ILE A 179 4.88 15.77 4.26
C ILE A 179 5.22 15.69 5.75
N THR A 180 4.26 15.33 6.57
CA THR A 180 4.41 15.21 8.03
C THR A 180 3.73 13.95 8.53
N GLY A 181 4.09 13.52 9.75
CA GLY A 181 3.39 12.43 10.42
C GLY A 181 1.92 12.73 10.67
N GLU A 182 1.58 13.98 11.03
CA GLU A 182 0.20 14.44 11.22
C GLU A 182 -0.63 14.29 9.93
N LEU A 183 -0.06 14.66 8.76
CA LEU A 183 -0.73 14.46 7.48
C LEU A 183 -0.99 12.97 7.17
N ILE A 184 -0.09 12.11 7.56
CA ILE A 184 -0.26 10.66 7.38
C ILE A 184 -1.32 10.11 8.34
N ASP A 185 -1.42 10.60 9.57
CA ASP A 185 -2.50 10.24 10.51
C ASP A 185 -3.87 10.61 9.92
N GLU A 186 -4.04 11.84 9.41
CA GLU A 186 -5.26 12.27 8.74
C GLU A 186 -5.59 11.41 7.49
N TYR A 187 -4.56 11.00 6.74
CA TYR A 187 -4.77 10.08 5.61
C TYR A 187 -5.23 8.70 6.06
N ILE A 188 -4.70 8.18 7.17
CA ILE A 188 -5.13 6.91 7.77
C ILE A 188 -6.59 7.00 8.21
N GLU A 189 -6.99 8.08 8.90
CA GLU A 189 -8.38 8.33 9.29
C GLU A 189 -9.30 8.40 8.06
N TYR A 190 -8.91 9.17 7.03
CA TYR A 190 -9.65 9.20 5.77
C TYR A 190 -9.84 7.81 5.15
N ARG A 191 -8.83 6.95 5.22
CA ARG A 191 -8.89 5.57 4.72
C ARG A 191 -9.83 4.69 5.55
N LYS A 192 -9.92 4.91 6.86
CA LYS A 192 -10.82 4.19 7.77
C LYS A 192 -12.26 4.69 7.62
N ASP A 193 -12.47 5.99 7.75
CA ASP A 193 -13.80 6.56 7.96
C ASP A 193 -14.53 6.84 6.64
N VAL A 194 -13.79 7.26 5.59
CA VAL A 194 -14.41 7.62 4.29
C VAL A 194 -14.33 6.48 3.28
N LYS A 195 -13.24 5.68 3.32
CA LYS A 195 -13.05 4.57 2.39
C LYS A 195 -13.36 3.20 3.01
N GLU A 196 -13.64 3.15 4.31
CA GLU A 196 -13.97 1.93 5.07
C GLU A 196 -12.98 0.78 4.83
N ASN A 197 -11.69 1.12 4.71
CA ASN A 197 -10.68 0.15 4.40
C ASN A 197 -10.16 -0.56 5.66
N VAL A 198 -9.91 -1.87 5.53
CA VAL A 198 -9.23 -2.66 6.56
C VAL A 198 -7.76 -2.27 6.70
N ASN A 199 -7.19 -2.49 7.89
CA ASN A 199 -5.83 -2.07 8.25
C ASN A 199 -4.74 -2.59 7.29
N SER A 200 -4.85 -3.84 6.81
CA SER A 200 -3.92 -4.39 5.83
C SER A 200 -3.91 -3.61 4.51
N THR A 201 -5.09 -3.21 4.01
CA THR A 201 -5.23 -2.40 2.79
C THR A 201 -4.65 -1.00 2.99
N ILE A 202 -4.83 -0.40 4.19
CA ILE A 202 -4.24 0.90 4.54
C ILE A 202 -2.71 0.79 4.50
N ASN A 203 -2.12 -0.20 5.16
CA ASN A 203 -0.67 -0.43 5.18
C ASN A 203 -0.09 -0.68 3.79
N HIS A 204 -0.82 -1.37 2.91
CA HIS A 204 -0.41 -1.53 1.51
C HIS A 204 -0.30 -0.20 0.78
N SER A 205 -1.24 0.73 1.00
CA SER A 205 -1.21 2.06 0.38
C SER A 205 -0.16 2.99 0.99
N LEU A 206 0.17 2.83 2.28
CA LEU A 206 1.23 3.59 2.94
C LEU A 206 2.64 3.16 2.48
N THR A 207 2.82 1.91 2.08
CA THR A 207 4.14 1.36 1.73
C THR A 207 4.89 2.19 0.69
N PRO A 208 4.33 2.59 -0.48
CA PRO A 208 5.04 3.42 -1.45
C PRO A 208 5.38 4.81 -0.90
N ILE A 209 4.52 5.40 -0.07
CA ILE A 209 4.71 6.68 0.59
C ILE A 209 5.91 6.62 1.54
N ILE A 210 5.91 5.63 2.46
CA ILE A 210 7.01 5.43 3.43
C ILE A 210 8.35 5.21 2.72
N ILE A 211 8.37 4.42 1.63
CA ILE A 211 9.59 4.19 0.86
C ILE A 211 10.07 5.48 0.19
N ALA A 212 9.16 6.28 -0.36
CA ALA A 212 9.51 7.57 -0.94
C ALA A 212 10.04 8.55 0.11
N CYS A 213 9.43 8.63 1.29
CA CYS A 213 9.93 9.43 2.42
C CYS A 213 11.34 8.97 2.85
N ARG A 214 11.61 7.65 2.92
CA ARG A 214 12.96 7.15 3.16
C ARG A 214 13.96 7.66 2.14
N MET A 215 13.62 7.58 0.85
CA MET A 215 14.50 8.04 -0.22
C MET A 215 14.70 9.55 -0.19
N ALA A 216 13.66 10.31 0.20
CA ALA A 216 13.73 11.75 0.37
C ALA A 216 14.65 12.14 1.54
N ALA A 217 14.57 11.45 2.68
CA ALA A 217 15.46 11.65 3.82
C ALA A 217 16.92 11.31 3.47
N MET A 218 17.18 10.19 2.78
CA MET A 218 18.52 9.82 2.32
C MET A 218 19.13 10.85 1.37
N LYS A 219 18.31 11.61 0.65
CA LYS A 219 18.74 12.70 -0.25
C LYS A 219 18.69 14.09 0.42
N HIS A 220 18.42 14.14 1.71
CA HIS A 220 18.28 15.37 2.49
C HIS A 220 17.19 16.34 1.97
N TYR A 221 16.15 15.82 1.31
CA TYR A 221 14.98 16.61 0.88
C TYR A 221 13.96 16.80 1.99
N ILE A 222 13.96 15.92 2.99
CA ILE A 222 13.20 16.04 4.24
C ILE A 222 14.11 15.69 5.41
N PRO A 223 13.83 16.16 6.64
CA PRO A 223 14.54 15.75 7.84
C PRO A 223 14.36 14.26 8.13
N GLU A 224 15.37 13.61 8.71
CA GLU A 224 15.32 12.19 9.06
C GLU A 224 14.26 11.91 10.13
N GLU A 225 14.05 12.86 11.03
CA GLU A 225 13.03 12.80 12.08
C GLU A 225 11.62 12.65 11.50
N VAL A 226 11.32 13.39 10.41
CA VAL A 226 10.03 13.29 9.69
C VAL A 226 9.84 11.90 9.10
N TYR A 227 10.89 11.34 8.48
CA TYR A 227 10.81 9.96 7.96
C TYR A 227 10.60 8.96 9.09
N ASN A 228 11.31 9.09 10.22
CA ASN A 228 11.17 8.18 11.36
C ASN A 228 9.76 8.25 11.95
N GLU A 229 9.18 9.44 12.07
CA GLU A 229 7.78 9.61 12.49
C GLU A 229 6.81 8.90 11.53
N ILE A 230 6.95 9.13 10.22
CA ILE A 230 6.07 8.54 9.20
C ILE A 230 6.21 7.01 9.14
N LYS A 231 7.39 6.49 9.35
CA LYS A 231 7.65 5.04 9.33
C LYS A 231 6.86 4.31 10.42
N GLU A 232 6.69 4.93 11.59
CA GLU A 232 5.96 4.35 12.73
C GLU A 232 4.44 4.45 12.60
N LYS A 233 3.91 5.18 11.59
CA LYS A 233 2.46 5.35 11.35
C LYS A 233 1.77 4.12 10.75
N ARG A 234 2.41 2.96 10.71
CA ARG A 234 1.76 1.73 10.27
C ARG A 234 0.66 1.31 11.24
N VAL A 235 -0.50 0.97 10.68
CA VAL A 235 -1.65 0.51 11.46
C VAL A 235 -1.42 -0.94 11.89
N VAL A 236 -1.71 -1.24 13.15
CA VAL A 236 -1.64 -2.61 13.66
C VAL A 236 -2.64 -3.48 12.88
N VAL A 237 -2.15 -4.61 12.39
CA VAL A 237 -2.96 -5.60 11.68
C VAL A 237 -3.06 -6.82 12.59
N ASP A 238 -4.29 -7.23 12.92
CA ASP A 238 -4.49 -8.43 13.70
C ASP A 238 -3.90 -9.66 13.00
N ALA A 239 -3.28 -10.55 13.75
CA ALA A 239 -2.61 -11.73 13.21
C ALA A 239 -3.57 -12.59 12.36
N SER A 240 -4.85 -12.62 12.72
CA SER A 240 -5.92 -13.30 11.96
C SER A 240 -6.21 -12.67 10.59
N SER A 241 -5.82 -11.41 10.36
CA SER A 241 -6.03 -10.71 9.09
C SER A 241 -4.79 -10.69 8.19
N ILE A 242 -3.67 -11.28 8.62
CA ILE A 242 -2.40 -11.34 7.86
C ILE A 242 -2.36 -12.59 6.99
N ASP A 243 -3.44 -12.92 6.33
CA ASP A 243 -3.43 -14.00 5.37
C ASP A 243 -2.87 -13.53 4.03
N ASP A 244 -1.69 -14.06 3.70
CA ASP A 244 -1.06 -13.84 2.39
C ASP A 244 -1.92 -14.39 1.24
N ASP A 245 -2.84 -15.30 1.56
CA ASP A 245 -3.82 -15.90 0.65
C ASP A 245 -5.28 -15.42 0.89
N GLY A 246 -5.52 -14.50 1.87
CA GLY A 246 -6.83 -13.88 2.08
C GLY A 246 -7.94 -14.86 2.46
N PHE A 247 -7.62 -15.86 3.29
CA PHE A 247 -8.62 -16.83 3.73
C PHE A 247 -9.59 -16.18 4.72
N ASP A 248 -10.84 -16.13 4.34
CA ASP A 248 -11.96 -15.56 5.09
C ASP A 248 -13.00 -16.64 5.49
N GLY A 249 -12.57 -17.89 5.62
CA GLY A 249 -13.45 -19.03 5.94
C GLY A 249 -14.25 -19.57 4.75
N LYS A 250 -14.04 -19.05 3.52
CA LYS A 250 -14.81 -19.42 2.34
C LYS A 250 -14.21 -20.62 1.61
N TYR A 251 -14.80 -21.76 1.79
CA TYR A 251 -14.45 -22.98 1.07
C TYR A 251 -15.69 -23.84 0.81
N LEU A 252 -15.59 -24.76 -0.14
CA LEU A 252 -16.64 -25.73 -0.43
C LEU A 252 -16.35 -27.04 0.32
N THR A 253 -17.31 -27.49 1.08
CA THR A 253 -17.31 -28.85 1.66
C THR A 253 -17.45 -29.92 0.56
N ARG A 254 -17.18 -31.17 0.86
CA ARG A 254 -17.38 -32.30 -0.09
C ARG A 254 -18.79 -32.34 -0.65
N ALA A 255 -19.80 -32.07 0.20
CA ALA A 255 -21.22 -32.04 -0.25
C ALA A 255 -21.44 -30.89 -1.25
N GLN A 256 -20.87 -29.71 -0.98
CA GLN A 256 -20.97 -28.55 -1.88
C GLN A 256 -20.18 -28.76 -3.18
N ILE A 257 -19.03 -29.44 -3.15
CA ILE A 257 -18.34 -29.85 -4.41
C ILE A 257 -19.23 -30.76 -5.24
N LYS A 258 -19.92 -31.78 -4.63
CA LYS A 258 -20.88 -32.61 -5.34
C LYS A 258 -22.02 -31.79 -5.94
N GLN A 259 -22.57 -30.85 -5.18
CA GLN A 259 -23.60 -29.92 -5.65
C GLN A 259 -23.11 -29.05 -6.83
N LEU A 260 -21.83 -28.62 -6.83
CA LEU A 260 -21.24 -27.92 -7.95
C LEU A 260 -21.16 -28.79 -9.21
N VAL A 261 -20.84 -30.06 -9.06
CA VAL A 261 -20.83 -31.04 -10.18
C VAL A 261 -22.26 -31.30 -10.70
N GLU A 262 -23.26 -31.39 -9.84
CA GLU A 262 -24.67 -31.52 -10.21
C GLU A 262 -25.13 -30.25 -10.98
N PHE A 263 -24.76 -29.08 -10.49
CA PHE A 263 -25.01 -27.80 -11.20
C PHE A 263 -24.37 -27.80 -12.58
N TYR A 264 -23.11 -28.23 -12.71
CA TYR A 264 -22.44 -28.36 -14.01
C TYR A 264 -23.21 -29.26 -14.99
N ASN A 265 -23.76 -30.40 -14.51
CA ASN A 265 -24.49 -31.30 -15.36
C ASN A 265 -25.81 -30.70 -15.90
N THR A 266 -26.44 -29.83 -15.11
CA THR A 266 -27.73 -29.22 -15.45
C THR A 266 -27.64 -27.85 -16.12
N ASP A 267 -26.48 -27.16 -16.05
CA ASP A 267 -26.30 -25.86 -16.65
C ASP A 267 -26.20 -25.95 -18.19
N THR A 268 -26.81 -25.03 -18.88
CA THR A 268 -26.84 -24.94 -20.35
C THR A 268 -25.79 -24.00 -20.91
N GLU A 269 -25.20 -23.13 -20.06
CA GLU A 269 -24.25 -22.15 -20.56
C GLU A 269 -22.83 -22.71 -20.61
N THR A 270 -22.31 -22.88 -21.83
CA THR A 270 -21.00 -23.47 -22.09
C THR A 270 -19.86 -22.76 -21.32
N ARG A 271 -19.85 -21.43 -21.34
CA ARG A 271 -18.72 -20.67 -20.69
C ARG A 271 -18.73 -20.83 -19.18
N ARG A 272 -19.88 -20.91 -18.54
CA ARG A 272 -19.94 -21.20 -17.09
C ARG A 272 -19.44 -22.60 -16.78
N LYS A 273 -19.81 -23.60 -17.60
CA LYS A 273 -19.30 -24.98 -17.46
C LYS A 273 -17.77 -25.02 -17.55
N GLU A 274 -17.19 -24.31 -18.50
CA GLU A 274 -15.73 -24.19 -18.64
C GLU A 274 -15.07 -23.60 -17.40
N TYR A 275 -15.66 -22.56 -16.77
CA TYR A 275 -15.13 -22.01 -15.52
C TYR A 275 -15.27 -22.96 -14.33
N ILE A 276 -16.33 -23.78 -14.29
CA ILE A 276 -16.47 -24.84 -13.30
C ILE A 276 -15.39 -25.92 -13.53
N GLU A 277 -15.12 -26.30 -14.76
CA GLU A 277 -14.05 -27.26 -15.11
C GLU A 277 -12.67 -26.74 -14.66
N MET A 278 -12.36 -25.47 -14.91
CA MET A 278 -11.12 -24.84 -14.43
C MET A 278 -11.04 -24.83 -12.90
N PHE A 279 -12.16 -24.56 -12.21
CA PHE A 279 -12.24 -24.60 -10.76
C PHE A 279 -12.02 -26.01 -10.22
N LEU A 280 -12.71 -27.02 -10.78
CA LEU A 280 -12.57 -28.41 -10.39
C LEU A 280 -11.17 -28.95 -10.72
N PHE A 281 -10.61 -28.56 -11.88
CA PHE A 281 -9.21 -28.88 -12.20
C PHE A 281 -8.25 -28.32 -11.16
N ALA A 282 -8.41 -27.05 -10.76
CA ALA A 282 -7.57 -26.44 -9.73
C ALA A 282 -7.73 -27.16 -8.39
N PHE A 283 -8.96 -27.53 -8.00
CA PHE A 283 -9.24 -28.31 -6.80
C PHE A 283 -8.55 -29.69 -6.85
N HIS A 284 -8.71 -30.43 -7.95
CA HIS A 284 -8.13 -31.76 -8.10
C HIS A 284 -6.63 -31.80 -8.41
N SER A 285 -6.00 -30.66 -8.61
CA SER A 285 -4.57 -30.52 -8.93
C SER A 285 -3.82 -29.74 -7.85
N GLY A 286 -4.11 -30.02 -6.57
CA GLY A 286 -3.37 -29.44 -5.44
C GLY A 286 -3.67 -27.96 -5.17
N GLY A 287 -4.85 -27.46 -5.51
CA GLY A 287 -5.27 -26.10 -5.19
C GLY A 287 -4.54 -25.03 -5.99
N LEU A 288 -4.42 -25.18 -7.31
CA LEU A 288 -3.78 -24.20 -8.19
C LEU A 288 -4.48 -22.84 -8.13
N ARG A 289 -3.71 -21.76 -8.22
CA ARG A 289 -4.26 -20.40 -8.36
C ARG A 289 -4.76 -20.16 -9.79
N LEU A 290 -5.71 -19.23 -9.98
CA LEU A 290 -6.21 -18.91 -11.32
C LEU A 290 -5.10 -18.52 -12.30
N ILE A 291 -4.10 -17.77 -11.84
CA ILE A 291 -2.95 -17.41 -12.68
C ILE A 291 -2.15 -18.65 -13.12
N ASP A 292 -2.06 -19.68 -12.29
CA ASP A 292 -1.36 -20.91 -12.62
C ASP A 292 -2.17 -21.74 -13.63
N VAL A 293 -3.48 -21.79 -13.49
CA VAL A 293 -4.39 -22.42 -14.47
C VAL A 293 -4.39 -21.65 -15.79
N MET A 294 -4.51 -20.31 -15.74
CA MET A 294 -4.51 -19.46 -16.93
C MET A 294 -3.24 -19.64 -17.79
N THR A 295 -2.09 -19.80 -17.16
CA THR A 295 -0.79 -19.90 -17.84
C THR A 295 -0.31 -21.35 -17.99
N LEU A 296 -1.16 -22.34 -17.72
CA LEU A 296 -0.82 -23.76 -17.85
C LEU A 296 -0.67 -24.13 -19.34
N GLN A 297 0.43 -24.79 -19.68
CA GLN A 297 0.73 -25.24 -21.05
C GLN A 297 0.72 -26.77 -21.10
N TRP A 298 0.35 -27.33 -22.25
CA TRP A 298 0.37 -28.78 -22.49
C TRP A 298 1.72 -29.43 -22.16
N LYS A 299 2.82 -28.76 -22.46
CA LYS A 299 4.18 -29.25 -22.13
C LYS A 299 4.44 -29.41 -20.61
N ASN A 300 3.57 -28.87 -19.76
CA ASN A 300 3.67 -29.02 -18.31
C ASN A 300 3.01 -30.31 -17.82
N ILE A 301 2.27 -31.01 -18.67
CA ILE A 301 1.51 -32.22 -18.33
C ILE A 301 2.30 -33.45 -18.79
N ASP A 302 2.54 -34.37 -17.87
CA ASP A 302 3.09 -35.69 -18.13
C ASP A 302 1.96 -36.71 -17.96
N PHE A 303 1.28 -37.08 -19.05
CA PHE A 303 0.18 -38.02 -19.02
C PHE A 303 0.61 -39.45 -18.64
N VAL A 304 1.86 -39.84 -18.93
CA VAL A 304 2.38 -41.18 -18.60
C VAL A 304 2.61 -41.28 -17.08
N LYS A 305 3.23 -40.27 -16.48
CA LYS A 305 3.47 -40.22 -15.04
C LYS A 305 2.27 -39.70 -14.26
N LYS A 306 1.27 -39.19 -14.95
CA LYS A 306 0.10 -38.51 -14.36
C LYS A 306 0.54 -37.36 -13.42
N GLU A 307 1.43 -36.49 -13.91
CA GLU A 307 2.02 -35.41 -13.15
C GLU A 307 1.93 -34.10 -13.88
N LEU A 308 1.69 -33.04 -13.12
CA LEU A 308 1.81 -31.65 -13.57
C LEU A 308 3.14 -31.09 -13.05
N LYS A 309 4.01 -30.62 -13.95
CA LYS A 309 5.32 -30.01 -13.64
C LYS A 309 5.34 -28.56 -14.06
N LYS A 310 5.15 -27.67 -13.11
CA LYS A 310 5.12 -26.24 -13.39
C LYS A 310 5.78 -25.44 -12.28
N VAL A 311 6.45 -24.34 -12.67
CA VAL A 311 6.91 -23.33 -11.72
C VAL A 311 5.75 -22.39 -11.43
N LEU A 312 5.28 -22.38 -10.19
CA LEU A 312 4.18 -21.51 -9.77
C LEU A 312 4.62 -20.04 -9.83
N ILE A 313 3.87 -19.20 -10.56
CA ILE A 313 4.24 -17.80 -10.86
C ILE A 313 4.45 -16.98 -9.59
N LYS A 314 3.61 -17.16 -8.56
CA LYS A 314 3.76 -16.44 -7.28
C LYS A 314 5.03 -16.85 -6.52
N SER A 315 5.50 -18.08 -6.70
CA SER A 315 6.65 -18.67 -5.98
C SER A 315 7.98 -18.54 -6.71
N LEU A 316 8.02 -17.98 -7.93
CA LEU A 316 9.23 -17.87 -8.78
C LEU A 316 10.44 -17.23 -8.08
N LYS A 317 10.22 -16.35 -7.11
CA LYS A 317 11.31 -15.67 -6.38
C LYS A 317 12.02 -16.59 -5.37
N TYR A 318 11.31 -17.59 -4.83
CA TYR A 318 11.76 -18.39 -3.68
C TYR A 318 12.00 -19.87 -4.01
N GLN A 319 11.40 -20.38 -5.09
CA GLN A 319 11.53 -21.77 -5.49
C GLN A 319 12.17 -21.91 -6.87
N LYS A 320 13.43 -22.36 -6.89
CA LYS A 320 14.09 -22.79 -8.13
C LYS A 320 13.58 -24.16 -8.63
N GLN A 321 12.90 -24.93 -7.76
CA GLN A 321 12.38 -26.25 -8.09
C GLN A 321 10.98 -26.15 -8.70
N ARG A 322 10.76 -26.89 -9.78
CA ARG A 322 9.44 -27.10 -10.38
C ARG A 322 8.57 -27.82 -9.37
N ASN A 323 7.39 -27.29 -9.09
CA ASN A 323 6.40 -27.99 -8.28
C ASN A 323 5.84 -29.14 -9.12
N THR A 324 5.97 -30.37 -8.61
CA THR A 324 5.35 -31.57 -9.20
C THR A 324 4.09 -31.87 -8.41
N VAL A 325 2.96 -31.85 -9.09
CA VAL A 325 1.66 -32.13 -8.51
C VAL A 325 1.12 -33.38 -9.17
N PRO A 326 0.78 -34.45 -8.42
CA PRO A 326 0.10 -35.62 -8.95
C PRO A 326 -1.27 -35.21 -9.50
N LEU A 327 -1.63 -35.74 -10.66
CA LEU A 327 -2.93 -35.55 -11.27
C LEU A 327 -3.88 -36.66 -10.86
N THR A 328 -4.98 -36.30 -10.24
CA THR A 328 -6.07 -37.24 -9.90
C THR A 328 -6.83 -37.66 -11.16
N PRO A 329 -7.55 -38.81 -11.14
CA PRO A 329 -8.36 -39.20 -12.28
C PRO A 329 -9.35 -38.15 -12.77
N PRO A 330 -10.07 -37.39 -11.90
CA PRO A 330 -10.93 -36.29 -12.37
C PRO A 330 -10.15 -35.17 -13.07
N ALA A 331 -8.94 -34.84 -12.60
CA ALA A 331 -8.11 -33.84 -13.28
C ALA A 331 -7.69 -34.25 -14.68
N ILE A 332 -7.35 -35.55 -14.84
CA ILE A 332 -7.01 -36.14 -16.15
C ILE A 332 -8.23 -36.11 -17.09
N GLN A 333 -9.42 -36.49 -16.65
CA GLN A 333 -10.64 -36.42 -17.45
C GLN A 333 -10.93 -35.00 -17.97
N ILE A 334 -10.69 -33.98 -17.13
CA ILE A 334 -10.84 -32.60 -17.58
C ILE A 334 -9.79 -32.26 -18.65
N LEU A 335 -8.53 -32.68 -18.46
CA LEU A 335 -7.46 -32.47 -19.45
C LEU A 335 -7.76 -33.16 -20.78
N ASP A 336 -8.20 -34.43 -20.75
CA ASP A 336 -8.56 -35.19 -21.96
C ASP A 336 -9.69 -34.51 -22.72
N LYS A 337 -10.69 -33.98 -22.01
CA LYS A 337 -11.77 -33.21 -22.64
C LYS A 337 -11.24 -31.95 -23.33
N TRP A 338 -10.41 -31.17 -22.63
CA TRP A 338 -9.87 -29.93 -23.20
C TRP A 338 -8.92 -30.18 -24.35
N GLN A 339 -8.14 -31.26 -24.30
CA GLN A 339 -7.30 -31.70 -25.43
C GLN A 339 -8.16 -32.12 -26.65
N ALA A 340 -9.23 -32.86 -26.43
CA ALA A 340 -10.15 -33.25 -27.50
C ALA A 340 -10.88 -32.07 -28.15
N MET A 341 -11.11 -30.97 -27.41
CA MET A 341 -11.67 -29.74 -27.96
C MET A 341 -10.71 -29.00 -28.91
N GLY A 342 -9.40 -29.18 -28.77
CA GLY A 342 -8.39 -28.65 -29.68
C GLY A 342 -8.38 -27.12 -29.85
N ARG A 343 -8.84 -26.35 -28.85
CA ARG A 343 -8.98 -24.89 -28.98
C ARG A 343 -7.68 -24.14 -28.95
N ARG A 344 -6.67 -24.68 -28.27
CA ARG A 344 -5.35 -24.09 -28.10
C ARG A 344 -4.26 -25.16 -28.25
N GLU A 345 -3.21 -24.83 -28.98
CA GLU A 345 -2.07 -25.72 -29.18
C GLU A 345 -1.07 -25.65 -28.02
N ARG A 346 -0.92 -24.46 -27.45
CA ARG A 346 0.05 -24.18 -26.40
C ARG A 346 -0.55 -24.23 -25.01
N PHE A 347 -1.68 -23.56 -24.77
CA PHE A 347 -2.31 -23.47 -23.45
C PHE A 347 -3.38 -24.52 -23.27
N VAL A 348 -3.53 -25.02 -22.01
CA VAL A 348 -4.55 -26.03 -21.67
C VAL A 348 -5.95 -25.41 -21.70
N PHE A 349 -6.10 -24.23 -21.12
CA PHE A 349 -7.38 -23.54 -21.01
C PHE A 349 -7.44 -22.30 -21.90
N ASP A 350 -8.62 -22.01 -22.43
CA ASP A 350 -8.87 -20.90 -23.39
C ASP A 350 -9.02 -19.56 -22.67
N LEU A 351 -7.97 -19.15 -21.92
CA LEU A 351 -7.86 -17.85 -21.26
C LEU A 351 -6.80 -16.95 -21.89
N LEU A 352 -5.85 -17.52 -22.62
CA LEU A 352 -4.78 -16.82 -23.34
C LEU A 352 -4.68 -17.34 -24.76
N ASP A 353 -4.25 -16.48 -25.67
CA ASP A 353 -3.91 -16.87 -27.05
C ASP A 353 -2.55 -17.55 -27.10
N ASP A 354 -2.32 -18.45 -28.07
CA ASP A 354 -1.09 -19.24 -28.14
C ASP A 354 0.17 -18.38 -28.37
N GLU A 355 0.04 -17.21 -28.98
CA GLU A 355 1.11 -16.23 -29.20
C GLU A 355 1.39 -15.36 -27.96
N PHE A 356 0.62 -15.51 -26.89
CA PHE A 356 0.74 -14.65 -25.70
C PHE A 356 2.14 -14.72 -25.09
N ASP A 357 2.81 -13.55 -24.92
CA ASP A 357 4.13 -13.48 -24.30
C ASP A 357 4.04 -13.57 -22.76
N LEU A 358 4.48 -14.72 -22.23
CA LEU A 358 4.59 -14.95 -20.78
C LEU A 358 5.76 -14.20 -20.11
N ASN A 359 6.59 -13.48 -20.85
CA ASN A 359 7.66 -12.63 -20.28
C ASN A 359 7.21 -11.18 -20.14
N ASP A 360 6.12 -10.78 -20.81
CA ASP A 360 5.53 -9.44 -20.63
C ASP A 360 4.73 -9.38 -19.30
N ALA A 361 5.34 -8.82 -18.28
CA ALA A 361 4.75 -8.69 -16.96
C ALA A 361 3.49 -7.79 -16.94
N ALA A 362 3.43 -6.80 -17.84
CA ALA A 362 2.27 -5.90 -17.97
C ALA A 362 1.10 -6.62 -18.62
N ALA A 363 1.36 -7.34 -19.74
CA ALA A 363 0.35 -8.14 -20.41
C ALA A 363 -0.22 -9.22 -19.47
N ILE A 364 0.65 -9.95 -18.74
CA ILE A 364 0.21 -10.92 -17.73
C ILE A 364 -0.69 -10.29 -16.66
N TYR A 365 -0.31 -9.11 -16.15
CA TYR A 365 -1.11 -8.41 -15.13
C TYR A 365 -2.50 -8.07 -15.66
N LEU A 366 -2.60 -7.54 -16.86
CA LEU A 366 -3.87 -7.19 -17.49
C LEU A 366 -4.72 -8.44 -17.82
N ALA A 367 -4.12 -9.46 -18.42
CA ALA A 367 -4.79 -10.72 -18.72
C ALA A 367 -5.34 -11.39 -17.46
N ARG A 368 -4.52 -11.43 -16.39
CA ARG A 368 -4.94 -11.95 -15.08
C ARG A 368 -6.16 -11.20 -14.54
N ASN A 369 -6.11 -9.85 -14.49
CA ASN A 369 -7.22 -9.07 -13.96
C ASN A 369 -8.51 -9.28 -14.76
N ASN A 370 -8.40 -9.44 -16.07
CA ASN A 370 -9.53 -9.75 -16.94
C ASN A 370 -10.09 -11.16 -16.67
N ALA A 371 -9.22 -12.16 -16.51
CA ALA A 371 -9.60 -13.52 -16.18
C ALA A 371 -10.23 -13.58 -14.78
N ASP A 372 -9.60 -12.98 -13.76
CA ASP A 372 -10.12 -12.89 -12.39
C ASP A 372 -11.55 -12.31 -12.39
N ARG A 373 -11.77 -11.21 -13.13
CA ARG A 373 -13.09 -10.58 -13.22
C ARG A 373 -14.13 -11.51 -13.85
N LYS A 374 -13.84 -12.08 -15.04
CA LYS A 374 -14.79 -12.92 -15.79
C LYS A 374 -15.13 -14.20 -15.04
N VAL A 375 -14.12 -14.89 -14.56
CA VAL A 375 -14.26 -16.18 -13.85
C VAL A 375 -15.00 -15.97 -12.52
N ASN A 376 -14.62 -14.98 -11.73
CA ASN A 376 -15.24 -14.72 -10.43
C ASN A 376 -16.67 -14.19 -10.57
N GLN A 377 -16.99 -13.41 -11.60
CA GLN A 377 -18.38 -13.04 -11.89
C GLN A 377 -19.27 -14.27 -12.16
N ALA A 378 -18.77 -15.21 -12.97
CA ALA A 378 -19.50 -16.45 -13.25
C ALA A 378 -19.65 -17.32 -11.99
N LEU A 379 -18.57 -17.54 -11.24
CA LEU A 379 -18.59 -18.31 -10.00
C LEU A 379 -19.52 -17.69 -8.94
N ASN A 380 -19.57 -16.37 -8.83
CA ASN A 380 -20.51 -15.68 -7.93
C ASN A 380 -21.97 -15.97 -8.32
N VAL A 381 -22.31 -15.98 -9.61
CA VAL A 381 -23.66 -16.35 -10.07
C VAL A 381 -23.96 -17.82 -9.71
N ILE A 382 -23.01 -18.71 -9.91
CA ILE A 382 -23.12 -20.13 -9.56
C ILE A 382 -23.33 -20.29 -8.05
N GLY A 383 -22.50 -19.65 -7.21
CA GLY A 383 -22.60 -19.72 -5.76
C GLY A 383 -23.97 -19.25 -5.24
N ARG A 384 -24.53 -18.17 -5.82
CA ARG A 384 -25.89 -17.72 -5.50
C ARG A 384 -26.96 -18.74 -5.90
N LYS A 385 -26.86 -19.37 -7.07
CA LYS A 385 -27.79 -20.41 -7.52
C LYS A 385 -27.69 -21.67 -6.63
N MET A 386 -26.49 -21.99 -6.16
CA MET A 386 -26.26 -23.06 -5.17
C MET A 386 -26.69 -22.67 -3.74
N LYS A 387 -27.11 -21.42 -3.51
CA LYS A 387 -27.45 -20.87 -2.19
C LYS A 387 -26.30 -20.99 -1.16
N LEU A 388 -25.08 -20.76 -1.62
CA LEU A 388 -23.93 -20.73 -0.72
C LEU A 388 -24.02 -19.53 0.24
N PRO A 389 -23.61 -19.66 1.52
CA PRO A 389 -23.65 -18.56 2.49
C PRO A 389 -22.55 -17.51 2.26
N PHE A 390 -21.74 -17.67 1.23
CA PHE A 390 -20.62 -16.78 0.88
C PHE A 390 -20.50 -16.59 -0.64
N THR A 391 -19.75 -15.59 -1.05
CA THR A 391 -19.43 -15.34 -2.46
C THR A 391 -18.40 -16.35 -2.95
N LEU A 392 -18.80 -17.22 -3.88
CA LEU A 392 -17.89 -18.18 -4.50
C LEU A 392 -16.91 -17.47 -5.43
N SER A 393 -15.63 -17.67 -5.19
CA SER A 393 -14.51 -17.17 -6.02
C SER A 393 -13.61 -18.33 -6.45
N PHE A 394 -12.75 -18.09 -7.44
CA PHE A 394 -11.82 -19.12 -7.89
C PHE A 394 -10.84 -19.55 -6.78
N HIS A 395 -10.49 -18.63 -5.88
CA HIS A 395 -9.59 -18.91 -4.77
C HIS A 395 -10.17 -19.94 -3.79
N CYS A 396 -11.50 -20.05 -3.71
CA CYS A 396 -12.17 -21.08 -2.92
C CYS A 396 -11.77 -22.51 -3.36
N ALA A 397 -11.39 -22.75 -4.63
CA ALA A 397 -10.89 -24.05 -5.06
C ALA A 397 -9.67 -24.49 -4.25
N ARG A 398 -8.76 -23.57 -4.00
CA ARG A 398 -7.53 -23.79 -3.25
C ARG A 398 -7.81 -24.05 -1.76
N HIS A 399 -8.66 -23.24 -1.14
CA HIS A 399 -9.06 -23.44 0.25
C HIS A 399 -9.85 -24.74 0.43
N SER A 400 -10.76 -25.03 -0.52
CA SER A 400 -11.51 -26.29 -0.53
C SER A 400 -10.59 -27.50 -0.65
N PHE A 401 -9.57 -27.45 -1.52
CA PHE A 401 -8.59 -28.52 -1.61
C PHE A 401 -7.89 -28.73 -0.27
N ALA A 402 -7.32 -27.65 0.31
CA ALA A 402 -6.54 -27.74 1.54
C ALA A 402 -7.36 -28.33 2.70
N ILE A 403 -8.55 -27.78 2.97
CA ILE A 403 -9.38 -28.21 4.09
C ILE A 403 -9.92 -29.64 3.87
N ASN A 404 -10.39 -29.95 2.65
CA ASN A 404 -10.88 -31.31 2.37
C ASN A 404 -9.75 -32.37 2.39
N ALA A 405 -8.52 -32.01 2.03
CA ALA A 405 -7.37 -32.92 2.08
C ALA A 405 -6.87 -33.14 3.52
N LEU A 406 -6.87 -32.11 4.37
CA LEU A 406 -6.51 -32.22 5.79
C LEU A 406 -7.54 -33.03 6.58
N ASN A 407 -8.84 -32.97 6.20
CA ASN A 407 -9.95 -33.62 6.87
C ASN A 407 -10.49 -34.85 6.11
N ASP A 408 -9.69 -35.44 5.23
CA ASP A 408 -10.07 -36.71 4.59
C ASP A 408 -10.14 -37.81 5.64
N LYS A 409 -11.25 -38.58 5.64
CA LYS A 409 -11.47 -39.60 6.68
C LYS A 409 -10.61 -40.85 6.49
N GLU A 410 -10.30 -41.17 5.24
CA GLU A 410 -9.57 -42.41 4.90
C GLU A 410 -8.07 -42.13 4.72
N HIS A 411 -7.73 -41.01 4.06
CA HIS A 411 -6.37 -40.68 3.68
C HIS A 411 -6.06 -39.20 3.93
N PRO A 412 -6.09 -38.70 5.20
CA PRO A 412 -5.81 -37.31 5.49
C PRO A 412 -4.36 -36.95 5.16
N LEU A 413 -4.16 -35.85 4.44
CA LEU A 413 -2.85 -35.31 4.24
C LEU A 413 -2.43 -34.50 5.47
N ASP A 414 -1.14 -34.49 5.79
CA ASP A 414 -0.61 -33.65 6.83
C ASP A 414 -0.36 -32.19 6.32
N MET A 415 -0.10 -31.26 7.26
CA MET A 415 0.14 -29.85 6.93
C MET A 415 1.33 -29.64 6.00
N TYR A 416 2.39 -30.45 6.13
CA TYR A 416 3.56 -30.37 5.26
C TYR A 416 3.23 -30.81 3.84
N GLN A 417 2.49 -31.91 3.68
CA GLN A 417 2.06 -32.41 2.37
C GLN A 417 1.14 -31.41 1.66
N VAL A 418 0.17 -30.84 2.38
CA VAL A 418 -0.70 -29.79 1.84
C VAL A 418 0.10 -28.56 1.48
N SER A 419 1.00 -28.10 2.33
CA SER A 419 1.88 -26.95 2.07
C SER A 419 2.70 -27.15 0.78
N ARG A 420 3.25 -28.36 0.59
CA ARG A 420 3.99 -28.73 -0.62
C ARG A 420 3.14 -28.68 -1.88
N LEU A 421 1.94 -29.26 -1.86
CA LEU A 421 1.01 -29.26 -3.00
C LEU A 421 0.52 -27.86 -3.34
N LEU A 422 0.21 -27.05 -2.33
CA LEU A 422 -0.11 -25.63 -2.48
C LEU A 422 1.06 -24.80 -3.01
N GLY A 423 2.30 -25.26 -2.86
CA GLY A 423 3.51 -24.54 -3.23
C GLY A 423 3.81 -23.36 -2.31
N HIS A 424 3.56 -23.49 -1.01
CA HIS A 424 3.98 -22.55 0.00
C HIS A 424 5.49 -22.66 0.25
N THR A 425 6.12 -21.55 0.65
CA THR A 425 7.56 -21.51 0.95
C THR A 425 7.89 -22.05 2.33
N SER A 426 6.90 -22.07 3.24
CA SER A 426 6.97 -22.66 4.58
C SER A 426 5.63 -23.27 4.98
N THR A 427 5.66 -24.24 5.90
CA THR A 427 4.47 -24.84 6.53
C THR A 427 3.71 -23.83 7.38
N GLU A 428 4.41 -22.88 7.97
CA GLU A 428 3.85 -21.82 8.83
C GLU A 428 2.67 -21.08 8.17
N VAL A 429 2.77 -20.83 6.85
CA VAL A 429 1.68 -20.21 6.09
C VAL A 429 0.44 -21.10 6.08
N THR A 430 0.63 -22.43 5.89
CA THR A 430 -0.46 -23.41 5.86
C THR A 430 -1.07 -23.58 7.25
N GLU A 431 -0.26 -23.68 8.27
CA GLU A 431 -0.68 -23.79 9.67
C GLU A 431 -1.51 -22.59 10.11
N ARG A 432 -1.02 -21.38 9.86
CA ARG A 432 -1.73 -20.14 10.21
C ARG A 432 -3.11 -20.04 9.55
N VAL A 433 -3.23 -20.53 8.31
CA VAL A 433 -4.47 -20.43 7.52
C VAL A 433 -5.46 -21.54 7.86
N TYR A 434 -4.99 -22.76 8.12
CA TYR A 434 -5.86 -23.94 8.18
C TYR A 434 -5.84 -24.70 9.50
N ALA A 435 -5.02 -24.30 10.50
CA ALA A 435 -4.92 -25.03 11.77
C ALA A 435 -6.26 -25.15 12.49
N ASP A 436 -7.07 -24.09 12.50
CA ASP A 436 -8.39 -24.07 13.16
C ASP A 436 -9.41 -25.03 12.53
N TYR A 437 -9.14 -25.51 11.29
CA TYR A 437 -10.02 -26.41 10.54
C TYR A 437 -9.61 -27.88 10.66
N VAL A 438 -8.58 -28.21 11.44
CA VAL A 438 -8.08 -29.58 11.65
C VAL A 438 -8.61 -30.17 12.95
N GLY A 439 -9.38 -29.43 13.75
CA GLY A 439 -9.79 -29.80 15.11
C GLY A 439 -10.48 -31.15 15.25
N ASP A 440 -11.42 -31.48 14.39
CA ASP A 440 -12.22 -32.72 14.49
C ASP A 440 -11.40 -34.00 14.24
N THR A 441 -10.37 -33.91 13.39
CA THR A 441 -9.48 -35.04 13.12
C THR A 441 -8.45 -35.26 14.22
N LEU A 442 -8.05 -34.26 14.96
CA LEU A 442 -7.11 -34.37 16.07
C LEU A 442 -7.75 -35.12 17.24
N HIS A 443 -8.99 -34.80 17.61
CA HIS A 443 -9.72 -35.50 18.65
C HIS A 443 -9.93 -36.98 18.31
N ALA A 444 -10.30 -37.32 17.06
CA ALA A 444 -10.42 -38.66 16.60
C ALA A 444 -9.10 -39.43 16.69
N LYS A 445 -8.00 -38.83 16.21
CA LYS A 445 -6.66 -39.43 16.25
C LYS A 445 -6.14 -39.63 17.67
N VAL A 446 -6.38 -38.69 18.59
CA VAL A 446 -5.97 -38.79 19.99
C VAL A 446 -6.74 -39.94 20.68
N ASN A 447 -8.01 -40.11 20.36
CA ASN A 447 -8.82 -41.22 20.90
C ASN A 447 -8.42 -42.60 20.34
N GLU A 448 -7.78 -42.62 19.16
CA GLU A 448 -7.23 -43.85 18.55
C GLU A 448 -5.83 -44.21 19.05
N LEU A 449 -5.15 -43.26 19.78
CA LEU A 449 -3.89 -43.53 20.44
C LEU A 449 -4.17 -44.37 21.69
N SER A 450 -4.09 -45.71 21.56
CA SER A 450 -4.11 -46.59 22.70
C SER A 450 -2.75 -46.54 23.42
N PHE A 451 -2.67 -45.76 24.47
CA PHE A 451 -1.56 -45.85 25.41
C PHE A 451 -1.93 -46.85 26.50
N ASP A 452 -1.51 -48.09 26.31
CA ASP A 452 -1.75 -49.21 27.27
C ASP A 452 -0.89 -49.09 28.56
N PHE A 453 -0.54 -47.88 28.96
CA PHE A 453 0.30 -47.60 30.11
C PHE A 453 -0.46 -47.00 31.30
N LEU A 454 -1.68 -47.48 31.57
CA LEU A 454 -2.37 -47.10 32.79
C LEU A 454 -1.92 -48.03 33.94
N PRO A 455 -1.42 -47.55 35.06
CA PRO A 455 -1.26 -48.35 36.25
C PRO A 455 -2.66 -48.79 36.71
N ASN A 456 -2.77 -50.02 37.24
CA ASN A 456 -4.01 -50.52 37.86
C ASN A 456 -4.45 -49.50 38.94
N LEU A 457 -5.45 -48.71 38.60
CA LEU A 457 -6.15 -47.89 39.59
C LEU A 457 -7.09 -48.83 40.36
N ASP A 458 -6.59 -49.42 41.47
CA ASP A 458 -7.45 -50.14 42.39
C ASP A 458 -8.58 -49.23 42.83
N SER A 459 -9.79 -49.64 42.53
CA SER A 459 -10.99 -49.00 43.03
C SER A 459 -10.99 -49.14 44.56
N HIS A 460 -10.69 -48.07 45.30
CA HIS A 460 -11.07 -47.95 46.68
C HIS A 460 -12.59 -47.94 46.74
N GLN A 461 -13.16 -49.14 46.87
CA GLN A 461 -14.51 -49.30 47.44
C GLN A 461 -14.40 -49.01 48.91
N ASP A 462 -14.92 -47.86 49.31
CA ASP A 462 -15.14 -47.49 50.68
C ASP A 462 -16.00 -48.59 51.39
N LYS A 463 -15.47 -49.06 52.53
CA LYS A 463 -16.25 -49.74 53.54
C LYS A 463 -16.87 -48.71 54.48
#